data_c3d598eee9c1a191e481d0146e3faf67
#
_entry.id   c3d598eee9c1a191e481d0146e3faf67
#
_cell.length_a   1.000
_cell.length_b   1.000
_cell.length_c   1.000
_cell.angle_alpha   90.00
_cell.angle_beta   90.00
_cell.angle_gamma   90.00
#
_symmetry.space_group_name_H-M   'P 1'
#
loop_
_entity.id
_entity.type
_entity.pdbx_description
1 polymer ?
#
loop_
_entity_poly.entity_id
_entity_poly.type
_entity_poly.pdbx_seq_one_letter_code
_entity_poly.pdbx_strand_id
1 'polypeptide(L)'
;MTIKWVVSDPLVMNGEPFCYGTRLTVRNILELRSSGYTLSRMLKDHPELRRMGVAAAYEYAGRNRDRYADFFDSDGSLAGPGYSDAEADGLPTQYRIPGIVIKPSP
;
A
#
# COMPACT_ATOMS: atom_id res chain seq x y z
N MET A 1 2.23 -22.43 3.81
CA MET A 1 0.98 -21.65 3.81
C MET A 1 1.28 -20.22 3.42
N THR A 2 0.56 -19.69 2.45
CA THR A 2 0.75 -18.31 2.00
C THR A 2 -0.12 -17.38 2.82
N ILE A 3 0.48 -16.35 3.41
CA ILE A 3 -0.28 -15.34 4.15
C ILE A 3 -0.94 -14.40 3.15
N LYS A 4 -2.23 -14.19 3.33
CA LYS A 4 -2.97 -13.24 2.52
C LYS A 4 -2.96 -11.90 3.26
N TRP A 5 -2.15 -10.97 2.79
CA TRP A 5 -1.94 -9.70 3.48
C TRP A 5 -3.10 -8.71 3.31
N VAL A 6 -3.85 -8.81 2.21
CA VAL A 6 -5.05 -8.01 2.01
C VAL A 6 -6.25 -8.96 2.06
N VAL A 7 -7.19 -8.67 2.95
CA VAL A 7 -8.35 -9.51 3.23
C VAL A 7 -9.62 -8.70 3.01
N SER A 8 -10.66 -9.35 2.49
CA SER A 8 -11.97 -8.75 2.35
C SER A 8 -13.00 -9.69 2.99
N ASP A 9 -13.77 -9.17 3.93
CA ASP A 9 -14.78 -9.94 4.65
C ASP A 9 -16.05 -9.09 4.76
N PRO A 10 -17.20 -9.57 4.24
CA PRO A 10 -18.44 -8.79 4.27
C PRO A 10 -18.86 -8.38 5.68
N LEU A 11 -18.45 -9.12 6.70
CA LEU A 11 -18.80 -8.85 8.09
C LEU A 11 -17.81 -7.91 8.79
N VAL A 12 -16.73 -7.55 8.12
CA VAL A 12 -15.69 -6.68 8.67
C VAL A 12 -15.52 -5.49 7.76
N MET A 13 -15.59 -4.26 8.34
CA MET A 13 -15.40 -3.01 7.61
C MET A 13 -16.26 -2.90 6.33
N ASN A 14 -17.48 -3.44 6.39
CA ASN A 14 -18.43 -3.42 5.27
C ASN A 14 -17.87 -4.03 3.97
N GLY A 15 -17.00 -5.04 4.11
CA GLY A 15 -16.40 -5.69 2.95
C GLY A 15 -15.25 -4.95 2.31
N GLU A 16 -14.81 -3.80 2.89
CA GLU A 16 -13.66 -3.08 2.36
C GLU A 16 -12.39 -3.91 2.56
N PRO A 17 -11.53 -4.03 1.54
CA PRO A 17 -10.25 -4.71 1.69
C PRO A 17 -9.39 -4.02 2.76
N PHE A 18 -8.80 -4.80 3.63
CA PHE A 18 -7.99 -4.27 4.73
C PHE A 18 -6.73 -5.12 4.93
N CYS A 19 -5.76 -4.54 5.61
CA CYS A 19 -4.51 -5.23 5.89
C CYS A 19 -4.71 -6.23 7.03
N TYR A 20 -4.27 -7.47 6.80
CA TYR A 20 -4.37 -8.56 7.77
C TYR A 20 -3.79 -8.14 9.13
N GLY A 21 -4.54 -8.42 10.17
CA GLY A 21 -4.10 -8.12 11.55
C GLY A 21 -4.33 -6.67 11.97
N THR A 22 -4.94 -5.86 11.13
CA THR A 22 -5.19 -4.45 11.43
C THR A 22 -6.63 -4.07 11.11
N ARG A 23 -7.03 -2.84 11.45
CA ARG A 23 -8.29 -2.25 11.01
C ARG A 23 -8.07 -1.21 9.91
N LEU A 24 -6.89 -1.20 9.31
CA LEU A 24 -6.57 -0.24 8.25
C LEU A 24 -6.93 -0.83 6.90
N THR A 25 -7.83 -0.15 6.19
CA THR A 25 -8.22 -0.58 4.84
C THR A 25 -7.14 -0.20 3.83
N VAL A 26 -7.19 -0.80 2.65
CA VAL A 26 -6.32 -0.39 1.54
C VAL A 26 -6.49 1.11 1.31
N ARG A 27 -7.74 1.60 1.31
CA ARG A 27 -8.01 3.03 1.12
C ARG A 27 -7.34 3.89 2.21
N ASN A 28 -7.38 3.45 3.47
CA ASN A 28 -6.71 4.18 4.55
C ASN A 28 -5.20 4.29 4.30
N ILE A 29 -4.58 3.20 3.85
CA ILE A 29 -3.14 3.19 3.53
C ILE A 29 -2.84 4.18 2.40
N LEU A 30 -3.68 4.18 1.36
CA LEU A 30 -3.50 5.10 0.23
C LEU A 30 -3.70 6.56 0.66
N GLU A 31 -4.65 6.83 1.57
CA GLU A 31 -4.85 8.17 2.12
C GLU A 31 -3.64 8.65 2.89
N LEU A 32 -3.06 7.79 3.73
CA LEU A 32 -1.84 8.13 4.47
C LEU A 32 -0.72 8.47 3.49
N ARG A 33 -0.51 7.64 2.48
CA ARG A 33 0.52 7.88 1.48
C ARG A 33 0.30 9.19 0.73
N SER A 34 -0.93 9.47 0.30
CA SER A 34 -1.23 10.70 -0.43
C SER A 34 -1.07 11.94 0.45
N SER A 35 -1.14 11.77 1.77
CA SER A 35 -0.90 12.86 2.72
C SER A 35 0.58 13.05 3.04
N GLY A 36 1.47 12.28 2.41
CA GLY A 36 2.91 12.45 2.58
C GLY A 36 3.58 11.44 3.50
N TYR A 37 2.86 10.42 3.97
CA TYR A 37 3.45 9.41 4.84
C TYR A 37 4.35 8.47 4.05
N THR A 38 5.59 8.32 4.50
CA THR A 38 6.49 7.29 3.98
C THR A 38 6.14 5.95 4.60
N LEU A 39 6.66 4.87 4.04
CA LEU A 39 6.50 3.53 4.62
C LEU A 39 7.00 3.53 6.07
N SER A 40 8.19 4.08 6.31
CA SER A 40 8.78 4.12 7.65
C SER A 40 7.87 4.83 8.65
N ARG A 41 7.27 5.94 8.25
CA ARG A 41 6.37 6.69 9.13
C ARG A 41 5.09 5.94 9.42
N MET A 42 4.53 5.26 8.41
CA MET A 42 3.33 4.45 8.61
C MET A 42 3.57 3.36 9.65
N LEU A 43 4.72 2.67 9.55
CA LEU A 43 5.03 1.58 10.48
C LEU A 43 5.30 2.10 11.88
N LYS A 44 5.84 3.32 12.00
CA LYS A 44 6.09 3.95 13.30
C LYS A 44 4.78 4.34 13.99
N ASP A 45 3.87 4.96 13.24
CA ASP A 45 2.62 5.48 13.78
C ASP A 45 1.57 4.38 13.98
N HIS A 46 1.69 3.28 13.26
CA HIS A 46 0.76 2.15 13.31
C HIS A 46 1.51 0.85 13.57
N PRO A 47 1.87 0.57 14.84
CA PRO A 47 2.70 -0.60 15.17
C PRO A 47 2.11 -1.93 14.74
N GLU A 48 0.79 -2.02 14.55
CA GLU A 48 0.11 -3.22 14.07
C GLU A 48 0.35 -3.49 12.59
N LEU A 49 0.75 -2.48 11.83
CA LEU A 49 1.05 -2.66 10.40
C LEU A 49 2.34 -3.41 10.20
N ARG A 50 2.36 -4.20 9.13
CA ARG A 50 3.58 -4.89 8.66
C ARG A 50 3.99 -4.28 7.33
N ARG A 51 5.30 -4.24 7.08
CA ARG A 51 5.83 -3.76 5.80
C ARG A 51 5.20 -4.49 4.63
N MET A 52 5.07 -5.82 4.74
CA MET A 52 4.44 -6.63 3.70
C MET A 52 2.97 -6.28 3.50
N GLY A 53 2.27 -5.92 4.58
CA GLY A 53 0.86 -5.51 4.47
C GLY A 53 0.70 -4.23 3.68
N VAL A 54 1.56 -3.26 3.92
CA VAL A 54 1.53 -1.99 3.18
C VAL A 54 1.86 -2.24 1.70
N ALA A 55 2.90 -3.04 1.44
CA ALA A 55 3.29 -3.38 0.07
C ALA A 55 2.18 -4.11 -0.67
N ALA A 56 1.50 -5.03 0.01
CA ALA A 56 0.38 -5.76 -0.57
C ALA A 56 -0.81 -4.83 -0.86
N ALA A 57 -1.03 -3.82 -0.01
CA ALA A 57 -2.08 -2.83 -0.25
C ALA A 57 -1.80 -2.03 -1.53
N TYR A 58 -0.56 -1.62 -1.73
CA TYR A 58 -0.19 -0.90 -2.96
C TYR A 58 -0.34 -1.78 -4.19
N GLU A 59 0.07 -3.05 -4.10
CA GLU A 59 -0.06 -3.99 -5.20
C GLU A 59 -1.54 -4.25 -5.51
N TYR A 60 -2.36 -4.38 -4.48
CA TYR A 60 -3.81 -4.53 -4.64
C TYR A 60 -4.40 -3.31 -5.37
N ALA A 61 -4.00 -2.10 -4.96
CA ALA A 61 -4.47 -0.88 -5.62
C ALA A 61 -4.05 -0.84 -7.08
N GLY A 62 -2.82 -1.29 -7.39
CA GLY A 62 -2.33 -1.33 -8.76
C GLY A 62 -3.11 -2.29 -9.66
N ARG A 63 -3.63 -3.37 -9.09
CA ARG A 63 -4.48 -4.32 -9.80
C ARG A 63 -5.94 -3.87 -9.88
N ASN A 64 -6.34 -2.88 -9.09
CA ASN A 64 -7.73 -2.41 -9.02
C ASN A 64 -7.76 -0.88 -9.20
N ARG A 65 -7.09 -0.38 -10.22
CA ARG A 65 -6.91 1.07 -10.44
C ARG A 65 -8.23 1.83 -10.50
N ASP A 66 -9.25 1.26 -11.10
CA ASP A 66 -10.54 1.93 -11.24
C ASP A 66 -11.17 2.20 -9.89
N ARG A 67 -10.99 1.27 -8.95
CA ARG A 67 -11.55 1.39 -7.61
C ARG A 67 -10.84 2.48 -6.79
N TYR A 68 -9.56 2.70 -7.06
CA TYR A 68 -8.73 3.63 -6.31
C TYR A 68 -8.19 4.77 -7.19
N ALA A 69 -8.95 5.13 -8.22
CA ALA A 69 -8.51 6.12 -9.21
C ALA A 69 -8.09 7.45 -8.59
N ASP A 70 -8.73 7.87 -7.49
CA ASP A 70 -8.44 9.14 -6.82
C ASP A 70 -7.03 9.18 -6.22
N PHE A 71 -6.40 8.02 -6.05
CA PHE A 71 -5.08 7.92 -5.43
C PHE A 71 -3.95 7.75 -6.44
N PHE A 72 -4.26 7.82 -7.73
CA PHE A 72 -3.25 7.73 -8.79
C PHE A 72 -3.03 9.10 -9.42
N ASP A 73 -1.76 9.44 -9.63
CA ASP A 73 -1.39 10.68 -10.33
C ASP A 73 -1.58 10.51 -11.84
N SER A 74 -1.48 11.63 -12.56
CA SER A 74 -1.66 11.63 -14.02
C SER A 74 -0.61 10.78 -14.74
N ASP A 75 0.54 10.54 -14.12
CA ASP A 75 1.61 9.71 -14.70
C ASP A 75 1.39 8.20 -14.43
N GLY A 76 0.30 7.84 -13.75
CA GLY A 76 -0.03 6.46 -13.45
C GLY A 76 0.56 5.92 -12.16
N SER A 77 1.31 6.71 -11.41
CA SER A 77 1.87 6.29 -10.13
C SER A 77 0.90 6.60 -8.98
N LEU A 78 1.08 5.91 -7.86
CA LEU A 78 0.32 6.22 -6.65
C LEU A 78 0.78 7.57 -6.09
N ALA A 79 -0.18 8.39 -5.68
CA ALA A 79 0.11 9.69 -5.08
C ALA A 79 0.88 9.54 -3.77
N GLY A 80 1.83 10.42 -3.55
CA GLY A 80 2.61 10.46 -2.32
C GLY A 80 4.02 9.89 -2.47
N PRO A 81 4.78 9.81 -1.37
CA PRO A 81 6.16 9.31 -1.41
C PRO A 81 6.22 7.86 -1.85
N GLY A 82 7.15 7.54 -2.76
CA GLY A 82 7.42 6.16 -3.15
C GLY A 82 8.32 5.46 -2.14
N TYR A 83 8.67 4.22 -2.43
CA TYR A 83 9.66 3.51 -1.62
C TYR A 83 11.04 4.11 -1.84
N SER A 84 11.82 4.22 -0.77
CA SER A 84 13.25 4.46 -0.91
C SER A 84 13.92 3.18 -1.43
N ASP A 85 15.16 3.29 -1.93
CA ASP A 85 15.89 2.12 -2.42
C ASP A 85 16.02 1.05 -1.33
N ALA A 86 16.31 1.47 -0.11
CA ALA A 86 16.44 0.53 1.01
C ALA A 86 15.10 -0.15 1.33
N GLU A 87 14.00 0.58 1.27
CA GLU A 87 12.67 0.01 1.49
C GLU A 87 12.32 -1.00 0.40
N ALA A 88 12.60 -0.66 -0.85
CA ALA A 88 12.33 -1.54 -1.99
C ALA A 88 13.15 -2.81 -1.92
N ASP A 89 14.43 -2.71 -1.53
CA ASP A 89 15.33 -3.86 -1.43
C ASP A 89 14.84 -4.90 -0.41
N GLY A 90 14.12 -4.45 0.61
CA GLY A 90 13.59 -5.34 1.63
C GLY A 90 12.31 -6.07 1.24
N LEU A 91 11.78 -5.83 0.03
CA LEU A 91 10.51 -6.41 -0.41
C LEU A 91 10.71 -7.47 -1.48
N PRO A 92 9.84 -8.51 -1.50
CA PRO A 92 9.82 -9.45 -2.61
C PRO A 92 9.57 -8.75 -3.95
N THR A 93 10.06 -9.33 -5.03
CA THR A 93 9.95 -8.75 -6.37
C THR A 93 8.51 -8.40 -6.75
N GLN A 94 7.56 -9.23 -6.35
CA GLN A 94 6.15 -9.03 -6.67
C GLN A 94 5.58 -7.74 -6.07
N TYR A 95 6.20 -7.21 -5.02
CA TYR A 95 5.77 -5.97 -4.37
C TYR A 95 6.62 -4.78 -4.76
N ARG A 96 7.63 -4.99 -5.61
CA ARG A 96 8.40 -3.89 -6.18
C ARG A 96 7.75 -3.53 -7.50
N ILE A 97 6.87 -2.54 -7.48
CA ILE A 97 6.07 -2.17 -8.65
C ILE A 97 6.63 -0.87 -9.23
N PRO A 98 7.57 -0.97 -10.20
CA PRO A 98 8.16 0.23 -10.81
C PRO A 98 7.08 1.06 -11.51
N GLY A 99 7.19 2.38 -11.40
CA GLY A 99 6.24 3.28 -12.03
C GLY A 99 4.96 3.49 -11.25
N ILE A 100 4.68 2.64 -10.26
CA ILE A 100 3.50 2.80 -9.41
C ILE A 100 3.92 3.24 -8.01
N VAL A 101 4.79 2.47 -7.37
CA VAL A 101 5.19 2.77 -5.99
C VAL A 101 6.66 3.12 -5.84
N ILE A 102 7.50 2.70 -6.79
CA ILE A 102 8.91 3.08 -6.81
C ILE A 102 9.04 4.25 -7.75
N LYS A 103 9.33 5.42 -7.21
CA LYS A 103 9.52 6.61 -8.03
C LYS A 103 10.99 6.75 -8.40
N PRO A 104 11.28 7.14 -9.65
CA PRO A 104 12.67 7.35 -10.04
C PRO A 104 13.31 8.42 -9.16
N SER A 105 14.59 8.23 -8.84
CA SER A 105 15.35 9.24 -8.11
C SER A 105 15.50 10.49 -8.97
N PRO A 106 15.37 11.68 -8.38
CA PRO A 106 15.57 12.92 -9.13
C PRO A 106 17.02 13.07 -9.59
#